data_07d56a0114d5438e7dad6a39f97b61d0
#
_entry.id   07d56a0114d5438e7dad6a39f97b61d0
#
_cell.length_a   1.000
_cell.length_b   1.000
_cell.length_c   1.000
_cell.angle_alpha   90.00
_cell.angle_beta   90.00
_cell.angle_gamma   90.00
#
_symmetry.space_group_name_H-M   'P 1'
#
loop_
_entity.id
_entity.type
_entity.pdbx_description
1 polymer ?
#
loop_
_entity_poly.entity_id
_entity_poly.type
_entity_poly.pdbx_seq_one_letter_code
_entity_poly.pdbx_strand_id
1 'polypeptide(L)'
;MHAPNQKFEIPQFRSFVPEWLRPWIVILFVIIVQFSGGVYLAATSEMVGTTQLLNEDIMMAGYASLVGMALFFGMMFRVKFAVKPRTTLLMCGGVIAVANLVAMNTTNVPLLVGVSFVAGFFRMWATFECNSTIQLWLTPKRDLSVFFCYVYLIVNSAIQLSGIATIFFSVWASWHFMHYFIVAALLVMMLLVMLLYKDIRVMPHLPLYGIDWLGMIMWGITALSVLFVCLYGEHYDWWYAWQIRTATLCGVVTLALNLWRASFIRHPYIMLDTLKSPIVPITIAIMIIADVLLAPSHIFEHALMEGVLGYDAENIISLNWVAFVGTIVGVLFTWLTFARRKWSYQRMLVIAFTAIALYLAYFYFVIDYNLPKEALYFPIFVRTFGYIIVAVAVLTSLTRLSFPFHFMQGVMMQNLFSASLAGVIGTTIVARAMKVVMTRNAAWLSEGMDSISLSTLRTPFMALYGEVQVQALLETMKEIYGWLLWVAIAAIIALGVRYSGIRPRHVIHPTFRVISKAVRVSISPVQRLIRRRA
;
A
#
# COMPACT_ATOMS: atom_id res chain seq x y z
N MET A 1 -39.23 8.85 -16.03
CA MET A 1 -39.32 7.43 -16.35
C MET A 1 -38.15 6.73 -15.68
N HIS A 2 -38.38 6.11 -14.50
CA HIS A 2 -37.42 5.25 -13.83
C HIS A 2 -37.40 3.93 -14.59
N ALA A 3 -36.26 3.59 -15.19
CA ALA A 3 -36.04 2.25 -15.70
C ALA A 3 -36.05 1.27 -14.54
N PRO A 4 -36.78 0.13 -14.64
CA PRO A 4 -36.83 -0.87 -13.59
C PRO A 4 -35.43 -1.44 -13.34
N ASN A 5 -35.16 -1.87 -12.10
CA ASN A 5 -33.95 -2.53 -11.59
C ASN A 5 -33.34 -3.51 -12.61
N GLN A 6 -32.54 -3.03 -13.56
CA GLN A 6 -31.68 -3.90 -14.32
C GLN A 6 -30.59 -4.40 -13.35
N LYS A 7 -30.74 -5.64 -12.88
CA LYS A 7 -29.65 -6.35 -12.23
C LYS A 7 -28.46 -6.30 -13.15
N PHE A 8 -27.34 -5.75 -12.69
CA PHE A 8 -26.12 -5.67 -13.49
C PHE A 8 -25.55 -7.06 -13.64
N GLU A 9 -25.65 -7.60 -14.86
CA GLU A 9 -25.01 -8.87 -15.22
C GLU A 9 -23.53 -8.64 -15.47
N ILE A 10 -22.70 -9.56 -14.97
CA ILE A 10 -21.26 -9.59 -15.28
C ILE A 10 -21.10 -10.42 -16.57
N PRO A 11 -20.91 -9.78 -17.75
CA PRO A 11 -21.01 -10.45 -19.04
C PRO A 11 -19.82 -11.35 -19.37
N GLN A 12 -18.76 -11.26 -18.58
CA GLN A 12 -17.50 -11.95 -18.83
C GLN A 12 -17.54 -13.46 -18.55
N PHE A 13 -18.53 -13.93 -17.78
CA PHE A 13 -18.67 -15.35 -17.42
C PHE A 13 -19.47 -16.16 -18.45
N ARG A 14 -19.17 -17.44 -18.55
CA ARG A 14 -19.95 -18.39 -19.35
C ARG A 14 -21.34 -18.57 -18.75
N SER A 15 -22.31 -18.95 -19.59
CA SER A 15 -23.73 -19.04 -19.22
C SER A 15 -24.05 -20.05 -18.12
N PHE A 16 -23.25 -21.11 -17.99
CA PHE A 16 -23.45 -22.14 -16.94
C PHE A 16 -23.11 -21.67 -15.53
N VAL A 17 -22.38 -20.53 -15.38
CA VAL A 17 -22.00 -20.00 -14.07
C VAL A 17 -23.17 -19.22 -13.48
N PRO A 18 -23.70 -19.63 -12.30
CA PRO A 18 -24.79 -18.94 -11.63
C PRO A 18 -24.44 -17.46 -11.34
N GLU A 19 -25.41 -16.55 -11.55
CA GLU A 19 -25.16 -15.10 -11.39
C GLU A 19 -24.71 -14.71 -9.99
N TRP A 20 -25.27 -15.36 -8.96
CA TRP A 20 -24.91 -15.09 -7.56
C TRP A 20 -23.47 -15.46 -7.21
N LEU A 21 -22.87 -16.44 -7.93
CA LEU A 21 -21.51 -16.92 -7.69
C LEU A 21 -20.44 -16.05 -8.37
N ARG A 22 -20.78 -15.38 -9.49
CA ARG A 22 -19.84 -14.59 -10.30
C ARG A 22 -19.05 -13.55 -9.49
N PRO A 23 -19.67 -12.69 -8.64
CA PRO A 23 -18.91 -11.70 -7.88
C PRO A 23 -17.99 -12.34 -6.83
N TRP A 24 -18.39 -13.45 -6.21
CA TRP A 24 -17.56 -14.14 -5.24
C TRP A 24 -16.31 -14.76 -5.86
N ILE A 25 -16.41 -15.30 -7.08
CA ILE A 25 -15.25 -15.77 -7.84
C ILE A 25 -14.27 -14.63 -8.12
N VAL A 26 -14.77 -13.45 -8.49
CA VAL A 26 -13.90 -12.30 -8.75
C VAL A 26 -13.24 -11.80 -7.47
N ILE A 27 -13.96 -11.79 -6.34
CA ILE A 27 -13.40 -11.46 -5.02
C ILE A 27 -12.29 -12.45 -4.64
N LEU A 28 -12.52 -13.75 -4.84
CA LEU A 28 -11.51 -14.80 -4.63
C LEU A 28 -10.25 -14.53 -5.48
N PHE A 29 -10.40 -14.13 -6.74
CA PHE A 29 -9.26 -13.80 -7.60
C PHE A 29 -8.48 -12.59 -7.08
N VAL A 30 -9.16 -11.55 -6.56
CA VAL A 30 -8.48 -10.42 -5.92
C VAL A 30 -7.66 -10.88 -4.72
N ILE A 31 -8.23 -11.73 -3.87
CA ILE A 31 -7.54 -12.27 -2.70
C ILE A 31 -6.29 -13.06 -3.12
N ILE A 32 -6.40 -13.99 -4.06
CA ILE A 32 -5.27 -14.78 -4.56
C ILE A 32 -4.16 -13.88 -5.10
N VAL A 33 -4.52 -12.90 -5.91
CA VAL A 33 -3.56 -11.96 -6.49
C VAL A 33 -2.89 -11.10 -5.40
N GLN A 34 -3.62 -10.65 -4.39
CA GLN A 34 -3.07 -9.82 -3.31
C GLN A 34 -2.15 -10.62 -2.36
N PHE A 35 -2.41 -11.89 -2.14
CA PHE A 35 -1.52 -12.77 -1.36
C PHE A 35 -0.10 -12.81 -1.93
N SER A 36 0.08 -12.64 -3.25
CA SER A 36 1.41 -12.68 -3.88
C SER A 36 2.38 -11.56 -3.47
N GLY A 37 1.95 -10.60 -2.65
CA GLY A 37 2.78 -9.45 -2.28
C GLY A 37 3.26 -9.40 -0.85
N GLY A 38 2.84 -10.34 0.01
CA GLY A 38 3.13 -10.29 1.45
C GLY A 38 4.42 -10.97 1.89
N VAL A 39 5.06 -11.77 1.05
CA VAL A 39 6.16 -12.65 1.45
C VAL A 39 7.37 -11.87 1.97
N TYR A 40 7.86 -10.92 1.20
CA TYR A 40 9.10 -10.19 1.53
C TYR A 40 9.07 -9.44 2.86
N LEU A 41 7.97 -8.75 3.15
CA LEU A 41 7.88 -7.90 4.32
C LEU A 41 7.52 -8.67 5.60
N ALA A 42 6.95 -9.87 5.46
CA ALA A 42 6.56 -10.69 6.61
C ALA A 42 7.66 -11.68 7.05
N ALA A 43 8.39 -12.29 6.11
CA ALA A 43 9.39 -13.32 6.39
C ALA A 43 10.83 -12.78 6.28
N THR A 44 11.06 -11.50 6.55
CA THR A 44 12.38 -10.88 6.36
C THR A 44 13.47 -11.53 7.21
N SER A 45 13.19 -11.79 8.49
CA SER A 45 14.15 -12.43 9.43
C SER A 45 14.56 -13.83 8.97
N GLU A 46 13.61 -14.66 8.55
CA GLU A 46 13.82 -16.02 8.08
C GLU A 46 14.57 -16.04 6.74
N MET A 47 14.25 -15.09 5.86
CA MET A 47 14.96 -14.95 4.59
C MET A 47 16.41 -14.53 4.79
N VAL A 48 16.69 -13.54 5.64
CA VAL A 48 18.07 -13.12 6.01
C VAL A 48 18.87 -14.31 6.55
N GLY A 49 18.28 -15.07 7.47
CA GLY A 49 18.94 -16.22 8.08
C GLY A 49 19.30 -17.35 7.11
N THR A 50 18.57 -17.48 6.00
CA THR A 50 18.71 -18.61 5.05
C THR A 50 19.41 -18.24 3.74
N THR A 51 19.30 -16.99 3.27
CA THR A 51 19.77 -16.59 1.92
C THR A 51 21.06 -15.80 1.91
N GLN A 52 21.61 -15.41 3.06
CA GLN A 52 22.77 -14.51 3.21
C GLN A 52 22.53 -13.10 2.59
N LEU A 53 21.28 -12.76 2.28
CA LEU A 53 20.91 -11.42 1.85
C LEU A 53 20.82 -10.49 3.05
N LEU A 54 21.07 -9.20 2.83
CA LEU A 54 20.86 -8.18 3.86
C LEU A 54 19.35 -7.94 4.05
N ASN A 55 18.98 -7.45 5.23
CA ASN A 55 17.62 -6.99 5.50
C ASN A 55 17.16 -5.93 4.48
N GLU A 56 18.06 -5.00 4.14
CA GLU A 56 17.86 -3.94 3.16
C GLU A 56 17.57 -4.48 1.76
N ASP A 57 18.20 -5.60 1.36
CA ASP A 57 17.98 -6.23 0.05
C ASP A 57 16.55 -6.76 -0.08
N ILE A 58 16.05 -7.42 0.96
CA ILE A 58 14.71 -8.00 0.99
C ILE A 58 13.67 -6.89 1.06
N MET A 59 13.91 -5.88 1.90
CA MET A 59 13.04 -4.70 1.99
C MET A 59 12.99 -3.95 0.65
N MET A 60 14.12 -3.79 -0.05
CA MET A 60 14.19 -3.17 -1.37
C MET A 60 13.33 -3.92 -2.39
N ALA A 61 13.36 -5.26 -2.39
CA ALA A 61 12.52 -6.08 -3.25
C ALA A 61 11.03 -5.89 -2.93
N GLY A 62 10.65 -5.88 -1.65
CA GLY A 62 9.28 -5.63 -1.21
C GLY A 62 8.75 -4.28 -1.66
N TYR A 63 9.50 -3.21 -1.40
CA TYR A 63 9.11 -1.85 -1.80
C TYR A 63 9.18 -1.62 -3.32
N ALA A 64 10.08 -2.27 -4.04
CA ALA A 64 10.10 -2.23 -5.51
C ALA A 64 8.79 -2.79 -6.10
N SER A 65 8.22 -3.83 -5.49
CA SER A 65 6.90 -4.34 -5.85
C SER A 65 5.79 -3.30 -5.66
N LEU A 66 5.83 -2.49 -4.58
CA LEU A 66 4.87 -1.41 -4.36
C LEU A 66 5.03 -0.27 -5.37
N VAL A 67 6.26 0.07 -5.77
CA VAL A 67 6.50 1.04 -6.86
C VAL A 67 5.92 0.53 -8.17
N GLY A 68 6.14 -0.74 -8.51
CA GLY A 68 5.54 -1.37 -9.69
C GLY A 68 4.01 -1.26 -9.69
N MET A 69 3.37 -1.56 -8.54
CA MET A 69 1.92 -1.40 -8.37
C MET A 69 1.46 0.04 -8.57
N ALA A 70 2.16 1.01 -7.98
CA ALA A 70 1.79 2.42 -8.08
C ALA A 70 1.88 2.92 -9.53
N LEU A 71 2.91 2.54 -10.25
CA LEU A 71 3.08 2.96 -11.64
C LEU A 71 2.00 2.43 -12.58
N PHE A 72 1.42 1.27 -12.33
CA PHE A 72 0.34 0.76 -13.18
C PHE A 72 -0.87 1.69 -13.24
N PHE A 73 -1.18 2.44 -12.18
CA PHE A 73 -2.36 3.33 -12.13
C PHE A 73 -2.39 4.37 -13.25
N GLY A 74 -1.24 4.87 -13.71
CA GLY A 74 -1.18 5.87 -14.78
C GLY A 74 -1.71 5.39 -16.13
N MET A 75 -1.65 4.09 -16.41
CA MET A 75 -2.06 3.49 -17.68
C MET A 75 -3.29 2.59 -17.59
N MET A 76 -3.82 2.33 -16.41
CA MET A 76 -4.80 1.27 -16.14
C MET A 76 -6.02 1.28 -17.06
N PHE A 77 -6.56 2.45 -17.41
CA PHE A 77 -7.71 2.53 -18.32
C PHE A 77 -7.37 2.15 -19.76
N ARG A 78 -6.22 2.60 -20.28
CA ARG A 78 -5.83 2.28 -21.66
C ARG A 78 -5.62 0.79 -21.82
N VAL A 79 -4.95 0.19 -20.87
CA VAL A 79 -4.66 -1.25 -20.84
C VAL A 79 -5.95 -2.06 -20.70
N LYS A 80 -6.89 -1.64 -19.84
CA LYS A 80 -8.20 -2.28 -19.68
C LYS A 80 -8.97 -2.38 -20.99
N PHE A 81 -8.92 -1.34 -21.82
CA PHE A 81 -9.63 -1.33 -23.10
C PHE A 81 -8.82 -1.96 -24.24
N ALA A 82 -7.52 -2.17 -24.07
CA ALA A 82 -6.68 -2.76 -25.09
C ALA A 82 -6.73 -4.30 -25.06
N VAL A 83 -6.74 -4.91 -23.88
CA VAL A 83 -6.63 -6.35 -23.70
C VAL A 83 -7.94 -6.95 -23.21
N LYS A 84 -8.23 -8.20 -23.60
CA LYS A 84 -9.42 -8.95 -23.16
C LYS A 84 -9.27 -9.36 -21.68
N PRO A 85 -10.34 -9.35 -20.85
CA PRO A 85 -10.27 -9.72 -19.44
C PRO A 85 -9.67 -11.10 -19.17
N ARG A 86 -10.08 -12.10 -19.97
CA ARG A 86 -9.55 -13.47 -19.88
C ARG A 86 -8.04 -13.51 -20.11
N THR A 87 -7.58 -12.89 -21.19
CA THR A 87 -6.14 -12.82 -21.53
C THR A 87 -5.34 -12.06 -20.48
N THR A 88 -5.90 -10.95 -19.97
CA THR A 88 -5.28 -10.17 -18.88
C THR A 88 -5.01 -11.02 -17.65
N LEU A 89 -6.03 -11.73 -17.14
CA LEU A 89 -5.90 -12.54 -15.93
C LEU A 89 -4.92 -13.71 -16.11
N LEU A 90 -4.95 -14.37 -17.27
CA LEU A 90 -4.02 -15.46 -17.58
C LEU A 90 -2.57 -14.96 -17.69
N MET A 91 -2.36 -13.86 -18.41
CA MET A 91 -1.03 -13.26 -18.56
C MET A 91 -0.48 -12.76 -17.21
N CYS A 92 -1.29 -12.03 -16.45
CA CYS A 92 -0.88 -11.54 -15.13
C CYS A 92 -0.59 -12.69 -14.17
N GLY A 93 -1.47 -13.70 -14.11
CA GLY A 93 -1.26 -14.89 -13.28
C GLY A 93 0.03 -15.62 -13.63
N GLY A 94 0.30 -15.81 -14.93
CA GLY A 94 1.51 -16.47 -15.41
C GLY A 94 2.78 -15.68 -15.08
N VAL A 95 2.80 -14.37 -15.31
CA VAL A 95 3.95 -13.52 -14.98
C VAL A 95 4.22 -13.49 -13.48
N ILE A 96 3.18 -13.35 -12.63
CA ILE A 96 3.34 -13.35 -11.17
C ILE A 96 3.83 -14.72 -10.68
N ALA A 97 3.34 -15.83 -11.26
CA ALA A 97 3.80 -17.18 -10.91
C ALA A 97 5.29 -17.38 -11.23
N VAL A 98 5.70 -17.02 -12.46
CA VAL A 98 7.11 -17.08 -12.87
C VAL A 98 7.98 -16.15 -11.98
N ALA A 99 7.51 -14.94 -11.70
CA ALA A 99 8.22 -14.01 -10.82
C ALA A 99 8.44 -14.59 -9.42
N ASN A 100 7.44 -15.25 -8.82
CA ASN A 100 7.58 -15.92 -7.53
C ASN A 100 8.58 -17.08 -7.58
N LEU A 101 8.58 -17.88 -8.66
CA LEU A 101 9.56 -18.96 -8.83
C LEU A 101 10.99 -18.45 -8.99
N VAL A 102 11.19 -17.36 -9.74
CA VAL A 102 12.52 -16.75 -9.89
C VAL A 102 12.97 -16.13 -8.57
N ALA A 103 12.10 -15.39 -7.89
CA ALA A 103 12.41 -14.72 -6.62
C ALA A 103 12.80 -15.71 -5.51
N MET A 104 12.15 -16.86 -5.47
CA MET A 104 12.44 -17.91 -4.48
C MET A 104 13.84 -18.53 -4.66
N ASN A 105 14.37 -18.57 -5.89
CA ASN A 105 15.61 -19.27 -6.24
C ASN A 105 16.80 -18.33 -6.48
N THR A 106 16.61 -17.00 -6.39
CA THR A 106 17.69 -16.05 -6.69
C THR A 106 18.22 -15.37 -5.43
N THR A 107 19.54 -15.24 -5.35
CA THR A 107 20.25 -14.41 -4.37
C THR A 107 20.82 -13.14 -5.02
N ASN A 108 20.64 -12.96 -6.32
CA ASN A 108 21.08 -11.77 -7.05
C ASN A 108 20.12 -10.60 -6.78
N VAL A 109 20.56 -9.62 -5.99
CA VAL A 109 19.73 -8.48 -5.55
C VAL A 109 19.13 -7.67 -6.71
N PRO A 110 19.89 -7.23 -7.73
CA PRO A 110 19.31 -6.54 -8.89
C PRO A 110 18.20 -7.33 -9.60
N LEU A 111 18.40 -8.64 -9.76
CA LEU A 111 17.39 -9.51 -10.37
C LEU A 111 16.15 -9.63 -9.48
N LEU A 112 16.34 -9.82 -8.16
CA LEU A 112 15.27 -9.90 -7.17
C LEU A 112 14.41 -8.63 -7.17
N VAL A 113 15.03 -7.46 -7.16
CA VAL A 113 14.35 -6.14 -7.22
C VAL A 113 13.60 -5.98 -8.53
N GLY A 114 14.22 -6.32 -9.67
CA GLY A 114 13.60 -6.21 -10.99
C GLY A 114 12.38 -7.13 -11.15
N VAL A 115 12.50 -8.38 -10.72
CA VAL A 115 11.42 -9.37 -10.76
C VAL A 115 10.26 -8.96 -9.83
N SER A 116 10.58 -8.44 -8.63
CA SER A 116 9.59 -7.97 -7.68
C SER A 116 8.83 -6.74 -8.19
N PHE A 117 9.53 -5.80 -8.84
CA PHE A 117 8.92 -4.66 -9.52
C PHE A 117 7.91 -5.11 -10.59
N VAL A 118 8.31 -6.04 -11.45
CA VAL A 118 7.43 -6.61 -12.49
C VAL A 118 6.24 -7.33 -11.87
N ALA A 119 6.47 -8.16 -10.85
CA ALA A 119 5.39 -8.84 -10.13
C ALA A 119 4.37 -7.85 -9.56
N GLY A 120 4.83 -6.76 -8.94
CA GLY A 120 3.98 -5.70 -8.40
C GLY A 120 3.13 -5.02 -9.49
N PHE A 121 3.73 -4.70 -10.63
CA PHE A 121 3.04 -4.10 -11.76
C PHE A 121 1.90 -5.00 -12.28
N PHE A 122 2.17 -6.28 -12.52
CA PHE A 122 1.16 -7.23 -12.99
C PHE A 122 0.13 -7.58 -11.91
N ARG A 123 0.52 -7.57 -10.64
CA ARG A 123 -0.40 -7.72 -9.49
C ARG A 123 -1.45 -6.62 -9.48
N MET A 124 -1.05 -5.37 -9.67
CA MET A 124 -2.00 -4.27 -9.74
C MET A 124 -2.89 -4.35 -10.98
N TRP A 125 -2.35 -4.79 -12.10
CA TRP A 125 -3.13 -5.00 -13.33
C TRP A 125 -4.25 -6.02 -13.12
N ALA A 126 -3.93 -7.20 -12.58
CA ALA A 126 -4.94 -8.22 -12.27
C ALA A 126 -5.97 -7.73 -11.25
N THR A 127 -5.52 -7.07 -10.18
CA THR A 127 -6.39 -6.50 -9.14
C THR A 127 -7.37 -5.47 -9.73
N PHE A 128 -6.88 -4.58 -10.60
CA PHE A 128 -7.72 -3.60 -11.26
C PHE A 128 -8.73 -4.24 -12.21
N GLU A 129 -8.33 -5.26 -12.97
CA GLU A 129 -9.23 -6.01 -13.85
C GLU A 129 -10.39 -6.62 -13.07
N CYS A 130 -10.10 -7.27 -11.94
CA CYS A 130 -11.11 -7.84 -11.07
C CYS A 130 -12.01 -6.77 -10.42
N ASN A 131 -11.42 -5.76 -9.77
CA ASN A 131 -12.17 -4.71 -9.07
C ASN A 131 -13.07 -3.91 -10.01
N SER A 132 -12.59 -3.59 -11.22
CA SER A 132 -13.40 -2.88 -12.21
C SER A 132 -14.55 -3.74 -12.77
N THR A 133 -14.41 -5.06 -12.75
CA THR A 133 -15.46 -6.00 -13.15
C THR A 133 -16.61 -6.02 -12.15
N ILE A 134 -16.31 -6.01 -10.84
CA ILE A 134 -17.33 -6.06 -9.79
C ILE A 134 -17.82 -4.69 -9.34
N GLN A 135 -17.19 -3.60 -9.79
CA GLN A 135 -17.52 -2.23 -9.35
C GLN A 135 -19.00 -1.91 -9.48
N LEU A 136 -19.62 -2.20 -10.62
CA LEU A 136 -21.03 -1.89 -10.88
C LEU A 136 -21.98 -2.81 -10.10
N TRP A 137 -21.54 -4.01 -9.76
CA TRP A 137 -22.30 -4.92 -8.89
C TRP A 137 -22.28 -4.45 -7.43
N LEU A 138 -21.11 -4.04 -6.92
CA LEU A 138 -20.96 -3.51 -5.55
C LEU A 138 -21.62 -2.15 -5.39
N THR A 139 -21.55 -1.30 -6.41
CA THR A 139 -22.04 0.08 -6.37
C THR A 139 -22.94 0.41 -7.56
N PRO A 140 -24.20 -0.09 -7.59
CA PRO A 140 -25.13 0.18 -8.69
C PRO A 140 -25.37 1.68 -8.93
N LYS A 141 -25.32 2.48 -7.86
CA LYS A 141 -25.43 3.96 -7.90
C LYS A 141 -24.14 4.67 -8.32
N ARG A 142 -23.07 3.93 -8.62
CA ARG A 142 -21.74 4.45 -9.01
C ARG A 142 -21.12 5.41 -7.97
N ASP A 143 -21.39 5.18 -6.68
CA ASP A 143 -20.79 5.95 -5.61
C ASP A 143 -19.40 5.40 -5.29
N LEU A 144 -18.36 6.14 -5.70
CA LEU A 144 -16.97 5.74 -5.49
C LEU A 144 -16.57 5.70 -4.01
N SER A 145 -17.24 6.48 -3.13
CA SER A 145 -16.94 6.41 -1.70
C SER A 145 -17.30 5.05 -1.09
N VAL A 146 -18.40 4.45 -1.56
CA VAL A 146 -18.80 3.08 -1.18
C VAL A 146 -17.83 2.07 -1.78
N PHE A 147 -17.48 2.22 -3.06
CA PHE A 147 -16.56 1.32 -3.75
C PHE A 147 -15.19 1.24 -3.07
N PHE A 148 -14.62 2.38 -2.68
CA PHE A 148 -13.32 2.39 -2.00
C PHE A 148 -13.35 1.73 -0.62
N CYS A 149 -14.47 1.82 0.11
CA CYS A 149 -14.63 1.04 1.34
C CYS A 149 -14.48 -0.47 1.08
N TYR A 150 -15.12 -1.00 0.03
CA TYR A 150 -14.98 -2.41 -0.34
C TYR A 150 -13.56 -2.78 -0.81
N VAL A 151 -12.94 -1.93 -1.63
CA VAL A 151 -11.57 -2.17 -2.10
C VAL A 151 -10.59 -2.23 -0.94
N TYR A 152 -10.66 -1.26 -0.01
CA TYR A 152 -9.79 -1.26 1.16
C TYR A 152 -10.09 -2.44 2.10
N LEU A 153 -11.35 -2.85 2.25
CA LEU A 153 -11.68 -4.05 3.03
C LEU A 153 -10.98 -5.28 2.47
N ILE A 154 -11.13 -5.54 1.17
CA ILE A 154 -10.59 -6.75 0.55
C ILE A 154 -9.07 -6.71 0.52
N VAL A 155 -8.47 -5.61 0.07
CA VAL A 155 -7.02 -5.49 -0.12
C VAL A 155 -6.29 -5.52 1.23
N ASN A 156 -6.69 -4.73 2.23
CA ASN A 156 -6.01 -4.73 3.52
C ASN A 156 -6.25 -6.02 4.30
N SER A 157 -7.43 -6.60 4.21
CA SER A 157 -7.68 -7.93 4.82
C SER A 157 -6.77 -8.99 4.19
N ALA A 158 -6.60 -8.98 2.86
CA ALA A 158 -5.71 -9.91 2.18
C ALA A 158 -4.24 -9.70 2.58
N ILE A 159 -3.79 -8.45 2.78
CA ILE A 159 -2.43 -8.14 3.23
C ILE A 159 -2.20 -8.72 4.65
N GLN A 160 -3.11 -8.48 5.60
CA GLN A 160 -2.97 -9.01 6.97
C GLN A 160 -2.96 -10.54 6.98
N LEU A 161 -3.89 -11.17 6.24
CA LEU A 161 -3.97 -12.62 6.14
C LEU A 161 -2.74 -13.22 5.43
N SER A 162 -2.18 -12.55 4.41
CA SER A 162 -0.97 -13.03 3.74
C SER A 162 0.25 -12.98 4.66
N GLY A 163 0.38 -11.95 5.51
CA GLY A 163 1.41 -11.88 6.54
C GLY A 163 1.30 -13.03 7.53
N ILE A 164 0.10 -13.28 8.06
CA ILE A 164 -0.17 -14.41 8.97
C ILE A 164 0.22 -15.73 8.30
N ALA A 165 -0.26 -15.98 7.07
CA ALA A 165 0.04 -17.21 6.34
C ALA A 165 1.55 -17.39 6.09
N THR A 166 2.26 -16.31 5.75
CA THR A 166 3.71 -16.35 5.49
C THR A 166 4.49 -16.83 6.71
N ILE A 167 4.20 -16.28 7.90
CA ILE A 167 4.90 -16.67 9.12
C ILE A 167 4.52 -18.09 9.54
N PHE A 168 3.26 -18.48 9.48
CA PHE A 168 2.90 -19.87 9.78
C PHE A 168 3.58 -20.88 8.87
N PHE A 169 3.65 -20.62 7.56
CA PHE A 169 4.42 -21.47 6.65
C PHE A 169 5.92 -21.46 6.95
N SER A 170 6.47 -20.31 7.32
CA SER A 170 7.89 -20.19 7.67
C SER A 170 8.24 -21.01 8.92
N VAL A 171 7.43 -20.96 9.96
CA VAL A 171 7.65 -21.69 11.21
C VAL A 171 7.45 -23.20 11.04
N TRP A 172 6.39 -23.63 10.31
CA TRP A 172 6.06 -25.06 10.16
C TRP A 172 6.97 -25.81 9.19
N ALA A 173 7.54 -25.11 8.20
CA ALA A 173 8.35 -25.74 7.17
C ALA A 173 9.50 -24.84 6.70
N SER A 174 9.21 -23.82 5.90
CA SER A 174 10.16 -22.84 5.37
C SER A 174 9.38 -21.72 4.67
N TRP A 175 9.95 -20.52 4.62
CA TRP A 175 9.39 -19.40 3.88
C TRP A 175 9.16 -19.69 2.37
N HIS A 176 9.90 -20.65 1.78
CA HIS A 176 9.69 -21.10 0.39
C HIS A 176 8.29 -21.67 0.16
N PHE A 177 7.68 -22.31 1.17
CA PHE A 177 6.35 -22.91 1.03
C PHE A 177 5.28 -21.86 0.76
N MET A 178 5.45 -20.63 1.22
CA MET A 178 4.54 -19.55 0.86
C MET A 178 4.58 -19.24 -0.63
N HIS A 179 5.76 -19.22 -1.26
CA HIS A 179 5.88 -19.04 -2.70
C HIS A 179 5.23 -20.20 -3.49
N TYR A 180 5.45 -21.46 -3.06
CA TYR A 180 4.77 -22.60 -3.68
C TYR A 180 3.26 -22.51 -3.54
N PHE A 181 2.76 -22.11 -2.36
CA PHE A 181 1.33 -21.90 -2.14
C PHE A 181 0.75 -20.83 -3.07
N ILE A 182 1.43 -19.69 -3.22
CA ILE A 182 1.04 -18.63 -4.14
C ILE A 182 1.02 -19.11 -5.59
N VAL A 183 2.06 -19.82 -6.03
CA VAL A 183 2.13 -20.36 -7.40
C VAL A 183 0.99 -21.35 -7.63
N ALA A 184 0.72 -22.26 -6.70
CA ALA A 184 -0.39 -23.20 -6.79
C ALA A 184 -1.74 -22.46 -6.86
N ALA A 185 -1.97 -21.47 -6.01
CA ALA A 185 -3.19 -20.67 -6.01
C ALA A 185 -3.37 -19.89 -7.32
N LEU A 186 -2.29 -19.33 -7.90
CA LEU A 186 -2.33 -18.67 -9.21
C LEU A 186 -2.62 -19.64 -10.34
N LEU A 187 -2.07 -20.85 -10.32
CA LEU A 187 -2.39 -21.89 -11.31
C LEU A 187 -3.86 -22.30 -11.23
N VAL A 188 -4.41 -22.48 -10.01
CA VAL A 188 -5.84 -22.73 -9.81
C VAL A 188 -6.67 -21.56 -10.32
N MET A 189 -6.29 -20.32 -10.04
CA MET A 189 -6.95 -19.13 -10.59
C MET A 189 -6.93 -19.13 -12.13
N MET A 190 -5.79 -19.41 -12.75
CA MET A 190 -5.66 -19.48 -14.21
C MET A 190 -6.57 -20.58 -14.80
N LEU A 191 -6.62 -21.76 -14.18
CA LEU A 191 -7.53 -22.84 -14.57
C LEU A 191 -8.99 -22.41 -14.50
N LEU A 192 -9.40 -21.77 -13.39
CA LEU A 192 -10.76 -21.24 -13.23
C LEU A 192 -11.07 -20.17 -14.28
N VAL A 193 -10.14 -19.27 -14.59
CA VAL A 193 -10.31 -18.28 -15.67
C VAL A 193 -10.50 -18.96 -17.03
N MET A 194 -9.74 -20.02 -17.34
CA MET A 194 -9.90 -20.78 -18.59
C MET A 194 -11.27 -21.45 -18.70
N LEU A 195 -11.77 -21.98 -17.58
CA LEU A 195 -13.05 -22.70 -17.54
C LEU A 195 -14.25 -21.75 -17.50
N LEU A 196 -14.19 -20.68 -16.71
CA LEU A 196 -15.36 -19.85 -16.37
C LEU A 196 -15.52 -18.60 -17.24
N TYR A 197 -14.42 -18.05 -17.79
CA TYR A 197 -14.46 -16.81 -18.56
C TYR A 197 -14.69 -17.06 -20.06
N LYS A 198 -15.54 -16.19 -20.65
CA LYS A 198 -15.69 -16.10 -22.11
C LYS A 198 -14.52 -15.34 -22.71
N ASP A 199 -14.14 -15.69 -23.94
CA ASP A 199 -13.16 -14.92 -24.70
C ASP A 199 -13.84 -13.77 -25.47
N ILE A 200 -14.40 -12.82 -24.74
CA ILE A 200 -15.10 -11.66 -25.30
C ILE A 200 -14.39 -10.37 -24.92
N ARG A 201 -14.53 -9.39 -25.79
CA ARG A 201 -14.09 -8.01 -25.51
C ARG A 201 -15.30 -7.22 -25.02
N VAL A 202 -15.23 -6.70 -23.82
CA VAL A 202 -16.34 -5.98 -23.17
C VAL A 202 -16.47 -4.55 -23.67
N MET A 203 -15.36 -3.93 -24.10
CA MET A 203 -15.30 -2.52 -24.52
C MET A 203 -14.53 -2.32 -25.83
N PRO A 204 -14.75 -1.18 -26.54
CA PRO A 204 -14.01 -0.84 -27.74
C PRO A 204 -12.48 -0.79 -27.49
N HIS A 205 -11.72 -1.21 -28.49
CA HIS A 205 -10.26 -1.23 -28.42
C HIS A 205 -9.68 0.18 -28.37
N LEU A 206 -8.86 0.48 -27.35
CA LEU A 206 -8.02 1.66 -27.29
C LEU A 206 -6.57 1.29 -27.59
N PRO A 207 -5.90 2.02 -28.50
CA PRO A 207 -4.53 1.71 -28.84
C PRO A 207 -3.56 2.07 -27.71
N LEU A 208 -2.51 1.28 -27.54
CA LEU A 208 -1.48 1.45 -26.51
C LEU A 208 -0.40 2.46 -26.87
N TYR A 209 -0.30 2.88 -28.15
CA TYR A 209 0.76 3.80 -28.62
C TYR A 209 0.71 5.20 -27.98
N GLY A 210 -0.40 5.58 -27.37
CA GLY A 210 -0.52 6.85 -26.66
C GLY A 210 -0.02 6.84 -25.20
N ILE A 211 0.60 5.75 -24.73
CA ILE A 211 1.19 5.65 -23.39
C ILE A 211 2.63 6.14 -23.44
N ASP A 212 2.97 7.00 -22.50
CA ASP A 212 4.34 7.48 -22.31
C ASP A 212 5.17 6.49 -21.50
N TRP A 213 5.67 5.42 -22.18
CA TRP A 213 6.48 4.38 -21.56
C TRP A 213 7.78 4.92 -20.96
N LEU A 214 8.44 5.87 -21.65
CA LEU A 214 9.67 6.45 -21.15
C LEU A 214 9.46 7.26 -19.88
N GLY A 215 8.38 8.07 -19.82
CA GLY A 215 8.00 8.78 -18.61
C GLY A 215 7.71 7.84 -17.44
N MET A 216 7.04 6.71 -17.68
CA MET A 216 6.80 5.68 -16.67
C MET A 216 8.11 5.11 -16.12
N ILE A 217 9.05 4.73 -17.00
CA ILE A 217 10.36 4.18 -16.61
C ILE A 217 11.14 5.22 -15.78
N MET A 218 11.15 6.48 -16.20
CA MET A 218 11.84 7.56 -15.46
C MET A 218 11.24 7.77 -14.05
N TRP A 219 9.92 7.72 -13.89
CA TRP A 219 9.28 7.74 -12.58
C TRP A 219 9.66 6.53 -11.73
N GLY A 220 9.75 5.34 -12.34
CA GLY A 220 10.22 4.12 -11.69
C GLY A 220 11.64 4.23 -11.18
N ILE A 221 12.57 4.68 -12.03
CA ILE A 221 13.97 4.88 -11.66
C ILE A 221 14.09 5.92 -10.52
N THR A 222 13.36 7.03 -10.62
CA THR A 222 13.34 8.05 -9.56
C THR A 222 12.90 7.46 -8.22
N ALA A 223 11.78 6.72 -8.21
CA ALA A 223 11.25 6.11 -6.99
C ALA A 223 12.21 5.05 -6.41
N LEU A 224 12.75 4.16 -7.24
CA LEU A 224 13.72 3.15 -6.82
C LEU A 224 15.03 3.78 -6.30
N SER A 225 15.48 4.90 -6.89
CA SER A 225 16.65 5.63 -6.39
C SER A 225 16.41 6.22 -5.00
N VAL A 226 15.22 6.79 -4.74
CA VAL A 226 14.85 7.29 -3.41
C VAL A 226 14.78 6.15 -2.40
N LEU A 227 14.17 5.02 -2.77
CA LEU A 227 14.11 3.83 -1.91
C LEU A 227 15.51 3.32 -1.57
N PHE A 228 16.41 3.24 -2.56
CA PHE A 228 17.78 2.81 -2.36
C PHE A 228 18.52 3.72 -1.36
N VAL A 229 18.40 5.04 -1.52
CA VAL A 229 19.02 6.01 -0.60
C VAL A 229 18.48 5.85 0.83
N CYS A 230 17.17 5.64 0.99
CA CYS A 230 16.57 5.51 2.30
C CYS A 230 16.92 4.17 2.98
N LEU A 231 16.85 3.05 2.26
CA LEU A 231 17.07 1.73 2.82
C LEU A 231 18.56 1.46 3.10
N TYR A 232 19.43 1.79 2.15
CA TYR A 232 20.86 1.52 2.28
C TYR A 232 21.67 2.67 2.89
N GLY A 233 21.00 3.79 3.24
CA GLY A 233 21.69 4.99 3.77
C GLY A 233 22.52 4.69 5.01
N GLU A 234 21.98 3.95 5.99
CA GLU A 234 22.72 3.57 7.22
C GLU A 234 23.80 2.54 6.93
N HIS A 235 23.60 1.61 6.00
CA HIS A 235 24.57 0.59 5.64
C HIS A 235 25.83 1.18 4.96
N TYR A 236 25.65 2.22 4.14
CA TYR A 236 26.74 2.88 3.41
C TYR A 236 27.19 4.21 4.03
N ASP A 237 26.89 4.49 5.26
CA ASP A 237 27.21 5.78 5.93
C ASP A 237 26.77 7.01 5.12
N TRP A 238 25.58 6.94 4.52
CA TRP A 238 24.93 8.02 3.79
C TRP A 238 25.81 8.57 2.64
N TRP A 239 25.94 9.87 2.53
CA TRP A 239 26.65 10.53 1.43
C TRP A 239 28.18 10.37 1.46
N TYR A 240 28.76 9.67 2.43
CA TYR A 240 30.18 9.33 2.38
C TYR A 240 30.47 8.27 1.32
N ALA A 241 29.57 7.34 1.09
CA ALA A 241 29.71 6.31 0.07
C ALA A 241 29.32 6.80 -1.33
N TRP A 242 30.05 6.33 -2.34
CA TRP A 242 29.80 6.68 -3.74
C TRP A 242 28.46 6.10 -4.24
N GLN A 243 28.04 4.96 -3.74
CA GLN A 243 26.79 4.29 -4.10
C GLN A 243 25.56 5.20 -3.81
N ILE A 244 25.52 5.80 -2.61
CA ILE A 244 24.43 6.69 -2.22
C ILE A 244 24.47 8.00 -3.03
N ARG A 245 25.68 8.55 -3.27
CA ARG A 245 25.83 9.76 -4.11
C ARG A 245 25.36 9.53 -5.54
N THR A 246 25.72 8.39 -6.14
CA THR A 246 25.30 8.05 -7.51
C THR A 246 23.80 7.77 -7.60
N ALA A 247 23.22 7.07 -6.63
CA ALA A 247 21.77 6.85 -6.57
C ALA A 247 21.00 8.17 -6.40
N THR A 248 21.46 9.07 -5.52
CA THR A 248 20.88 10.41 -5.34
C THR A 248 20.94 11.22 -6.63
N LEU A 249 22.11 11.25 -7.28
CA LEU A 249 22.29 11.95 -8.56
C LEU A 249 21.37 11.37 -9.64
N CYS A 250 21.31 10.05 -9.75
CA CYS A 250 20.43 9.36 -10.70
C CYS A 250 18.95 9.74 -10.46
N GLY A 251 18.50 9.72 -9.21
CA GLY A 251 17.14 10.10 -8.85
C GLY A 251 16.80 11.55 -9.18
N VAL A 252 17.70 12.48 -8.84
CA VAL A 252 17.51 13.91 -9.14
C VAL A 252 17.52 14.18 -10.64
N VAL A 253 18.48 13.60 -11.38
CA VAL A 253 18.59 13.79 -12.84
C VAL A 253 17.38 13.20 -13.56
N THR A 254 16.97 11.98 -13.22
CA THR A 254 15.80 11.35 -13.84
C THR A 254 14.52 12.10 -13.54
N LEU A 255 14.34 12.62 -12.31
CA LEU A 255 13.20 13.46 -11.95
C LEU A 255 13.20 14.78 -12.76
N ALA A 256 14.34 15.47 -12.80
CA ALA A 256 14.46 16.74 -13.54
C ALA A 256 14.19 16.55 -15.03
N LEU A 257 14.79 15.52 -15.65
CA LEU A 257 14.58 15.20 -17.06
C LEU A 257 13.11 14.82 -17.33
N ASN A 258 12.47 14.10 -16.43
CA ASN A 258 11.07 13.69 -16.59
C ASN A 258 10.11 14.88 -16.49
N LEU A 259 10.33 15.80 -15.54
CA LEU A 259 9.56 17.03 -15.42
C LEU A 259 9.80 17.98 -16.61
N TRP A 260 11.05 18.14 -17.04
CA TRP A 260 11.39 18.90 -18.24
C TRP A 260 10.71 18.32 -19.47
N ARG A 261 10.83 17.01 -19.70
CA ARG A 261 10.18 16.30 -20.80
C ARG A 261 8.65 16.43 -20.76
N ALA A 262 8.04 16.35 -19.57
CA ALA A 262 6.60 16.51 -19.40
C ALA A 262 6.07 17.88 -19.83
N SER A 263 6.90 18.92 -19.89
CA SER A 263 6.51 20.24 -20.37
C SER A 263 6.36 20.34 -21.90
N PHE A 264 7.00 19.44 -22.65
CA PHE A 264 7.00 19.48 -24.14
C PHE A 264 6.10 18.40 -24.77
N ILE A 265 5.81 17.31 -24.06
CA ILE A 265 5.03 16.20 -24.60
C ILE A 265 3.54 16.46 -24.40
N ARG A 266 2.77 16.22 -25.46
CA ARG A 266 1.30 16.40 -25.43
C ARG A 266 0.57 15.52 -24.42
N HIS A 267 1.08 14.30 -24.19
CA HIS A 267 0.49 13.31 -23.27
C HIS A 267 1.58 12.69 -22.39
N PRO A 268 2.16 13.47 -21.46
CA PRO A 268 3.13 12.92 -20.53
C PRO A 268 2.49 11.90 -19.59
N TYR A 269 3.32 11.04 -19.01
CA TYR A 269 2.83 10.02 -18.07
C TYR A 269 2.06 10.62 -16.89
N ILE A 270 2.56 11.74 -16.36
CA ILE A 270 1.86 12.59 -15.39
C ILE A 270 1.75 14.00 -15.99
N MET A 271 0.54 14.49 -16.13
CA MET A 271 0.29 15.86 -16.59
C MET A 271 0.65 16.86 -15.50
N LEU A 272 1.39 17.91 -15.85
CA LEU A 272 1.76 18.97 -14.91
C LEU A 272 0.53 19.68 -14.30
N ASP A 273 -0.58 19.75 -15.05
CA ASP A 273 -1.84 20.31 -14.56
C ASP A 273 -2.45 19.50 -13.42
N THR A 274 -2.22 18.18 -13.38
CA THR A 274 -2.62 17.33 -12.26
C THR A 274 -1.82 17.69 -11.00
N LEU A 275 -0.52 17.92 -11.13
CA LEU A 275 0.34 18.33 -10.02
C LEU A 275 0.01 19.74 -9.50
N LYS A 276 -0.37 20.65 -10.39
CA LYS A 276 -0.77 22.03 -10.04
C LYS A 276 -2.13 22.07 -9.33
N SER A 277 -2.97 21.05 -9.46
CA SER A 277 -4.23 20.98 -8.73
C SER A 277 -3.99 20.90 -7.22
N PRO A 278 -4.54 21.82 -6.40
CA PRO A 278 -4.25 21.85 -4.96
C PRO A 278 -4.72 20.59 -4.21
N ILE A 279 -5.60 19.80 -4.80
CA ILE A 279 -6.10 18.56 -4.20
C ILE A 279 -4.98 17.51 -4.09
N VAL A 280 -4.15 17.36 -5.14
CA VAL A 280 -3.12 16.33 -5.20
C VAL A 280 -2.02 16.53 -4.14
N PRO A 281 -1.33 17.69 -4.05
CA PRO A 281 -0.30 17.86 -3.04
C PRO A 281 -0.87 17.84 -1.60
N ILE A 282 -2.09 18.29 -1.39
CA ILE A 282 -2.75 18.23 -0.07
C ILE A 282 -3.00 16.76 0.33
N THR A 283 -3.52 15.95 -0.57
CA THR A 283 -3.79 14.52 -0.29
C THR A 283 -2.50 13.74 -0.06
N ILE A 284 -1.47 14.02 -0.85
CA ILE A 284 -0.14 13.43 -0.66
C ILE A 284 0.43 13.84 0.71
N ALA A 285 0.38 15.12 1.07
CA ALA A 285 0.87 15.59 2.36
C ALA A 285 0.14 14.95 3.55
N ILE A 286 -1.19 14.82 3.48
CA ILE A 286 -1.99 14.16 4.54
C ILE A 286 -1.55 12.70 4.71
N MET A 287 -1.36 11.97 3.61
CA MET A 287 -0.92 10.57 3.67
C MET A 287 0.52 10.44 4.16
N ILE A 288 1.44 11.30 3.68
CA ILE A 288 2.84 11.30 4.18
C ILE A 288 2.88 11.54 5.69
N ILE A 289 2.10 12.51 6.20
CA ILE A 289 2.02 12.76 7.64
C ILE A 289 1.48 11.53 8.37
N ALA A 290 0.43 10.89 7.86
CA ALA A 290 -0.12 9.69 8.47
C ALA A 290 0.89 8.52 8.47
N ASP A 291 1.60 8.29 7.36
CA ASP A 291 2.59 7.23 7.22
C ASP A 291 3.82 7.48 8.13
N VAL A 292 4.27 8.73 8.25
CA VAL A 292 5.35 9.12 9.18
C VAL A 292 4.94 8.92 10.64
N LEU A 293 3.70 9.29 11.02
CA LEU A 293 3.18 9.07 12.38
C LEU A 293 3.03 7.57 12.71
N LEU A 294 2.85 6.74 11.70
CA LEU A 294 2.73 5.29 11.85
C LEU A 294 4.07 4.55 11.65
N ALA A 295 5.13 5.24 11.26
CA ALA A 295 6.46 4.64 11.08
C ALA A 295 6.99 3.86 12.30
N PRO A 296 6.75 4.29 13.57
CA PRO A 296 7.14 3.53 14.75
C PRO A 296 6.57 2.11 14.78
N SER A 297 5.42 1.86 14.16
CA SER A 297 4.82 0.53 14.13
C SER A 297 5.68 -0.52 13.40
N HIS A 298 6.54 -0.09 12.50
CA HIS A 298 7.42 -0.99 11.74
C HIS A 298 8.76 -1.24 12.41
N ILE A 299 9.18 -0.37 13.33
CA ILE A 299 10.49 -0.45 13.99
C ILE A 299 10.33 -0.75 15.49
N PHE A 300 9.60 0.12 16.20
CA PHE A 300 9.52 0.04 17.65
C PHE A 300 8.66 -1.11 18.15
N GLU A 301 7.53 -1.39 17.49
CA GLU A 301 6.70 -2.53 17.90
C GLU A 301 7.48 -3.83 17.77
N HIS A 302 8.24 -4.01 16.69
CA HIS A 302 9.07 -5.19 16.50
C HIS A 302 10.22 -5.24 17.51
N ALA A 303 10.95 -4.15 17.68
CA ALA A 303 12.04 -4.07 18.64
C ALA A 303 11.57 -4.27 20.10
N LEU A 304 10.38 -3.78 20.45
CA LEU A 304 9.77 -4.01 21.76
C LEU A 304 9.37 -5.49 21.94
N MET A 305 8.63 -6.05 20.97
CA MET A 305 8.08 -7.40 21.09
C MET A 305 9.16 -8.49 21.04
N GLU A 306 10.10 -8.40 20.09
CA GLU A 306 11.17 -9.38 19.93
C GLU A 306 12.35 -9.09 20.86
N GLY A 307 12.83 -7.83 20.88
CA GLY A 307 14.06 -7.48 21.59
C GLY A 307 13.90 -7.29 23.10
N VAL A 308 12.77 -6.78 23.58
CA VAL A 308 12.53 -6.52 25.01
C VAL A 308 11.65 -7.57 25.65
N LEU A 309 10.52 -7.88 25.03
CA LEU A 309 9.52 -8.82 25.59
C LEU A 309 9.84 -10.30 25.24
N GLY A 310 10.73 -10.55 24.28
CA GLY A 310 11.15 -11.90 23.91
C GLY A 310 10.05 -12.75 23.26
N TYR A 311 9.11 -12.11 22.54
CA TYR A 311 8.04 -12.85 21.86
C TYR A 311 8.53 -13.52 20.58
N ASP A 312 8.09 -14.76 20.37
CA ASP A 312 8.32 -15.49 19.15
C ASP A 312 7.56 -14.89 17.95
N ALA A 313 8.04 -15.17 16.74
CA ALA A 313 7.42 -14.69 15.49
C ALA A 313 5.92 -15.03 15.38
N GLU A 314 5.50 -16.22 15.85
CA GLU A 314 4.07 -16.62 15.90
C GLU A 314 3.25 -15.72 16.81
N ASN A 315 3.79 -15.36 17.97
CA ASN A 315 3.12 -14.47 18.92
C ASN A 315 3.00 -13.06 18.35
N ILE A 316 4.03 -12.57 17.68
CA ILE A 316 4.03 -11.25 17.04
C ILE A 316 3.02 -11.22 15.90
N ILE A 317 3.06 -12.18 14.98
CA ILE A 317 2.16 -12.20 13.82
C ILE A 317 0.70 -12.42 14.20
N SER A 318 0.43 -13.07 15.32
CA SER A 318 -0.94 -13.24 15.80
C SER A 318 -1.65 -11.91 16.12
N LEU A 319 -0.90 -10.83 16.36
CA LEU A 319 -1.44 -9.49 16.52
C LEU A 319 -2.03 -8.92 15.21
N ASN A 320 -1.66 -9.48 14.07
CA ASN A 320 -2.30 -9.13 12.79
C ASN A 320 -3.78 -9.51 12.73
N TRP A 321 -4.25 -10.45 13.57
CA TRP A 321 -5.69 -10.68 13.73
C TRP A 321 -6.40 -9.46 14.33
N VAL A 322 -5.76 -8.77 15.25
CA VAL A 322 -6.29 -7.52 15.82
C VAL A 322 -6.31 -6.42 14.76
N ALA A 323 -5.24 -6.31 13.96
CA ALA A 323 -5.18 -5.38 12.83
C ALA A 323 -6.25 -5.70 11.76
N PHE A 324 -6.52 -6.99 11.51
CA PHE A 324 -7.60 -7.44 10.64
C PHE A 324 -8.98 -7.00 11.14
N VAL A 325 -9.26 -7.19 12.43
CA VAL A 325 -10.51 -6.70 13.05
C VAL A 325 -10.59 -5.18 13.00
N GLY A 326 -9.49 -4.49 13.28
CA GLY A 326 -9.39 -3.02 13.14
C GLY A 326 -9.69 -2.53 11.71
N THR A 327 -9.24 -3.27 10.69
CA THR A 327 -9.59 -3.01 9.28
C THR A 327 -11.09 -3.12 9.04
N ILE A 328 -11.72 -4.21 9.48
CA ILE A 328 -13.16 -4.44 9.30
C ILE A 328 -13.97 -3.33 9.96
N VAL A 329 -13.68 -3.03 11.23
CA VAL A 329 -14.40 -2.01 12.01
C VAL A 329 -14.17 -0.62 11.41
N GLY A 330 -12.92 -0.30 10.99
CA GLY A 330 -12.58 0.96 10.33
C GLY A 330 -13.33 1.15 9.01
N VAL A 331 -13.42 0.11 8.19
CA VAL A 331 -14.19 0.15 6.95
C VAL A 331 -15.68 0.28 7.22
N LEU A 332 -16.25 -0.48 8.16
CA LEU A 332 -17.67 -0.39 8.53
C LEU A 332 -18.02 1.01 9.06
N PHE A 333 -17.19 1.57 9.93
CA PHE A 333 -17.36 2.93 10.42
C PHE A 333 -17.33 3.95 9.28
N THR A 334 -16.34 3.85 8.38
CA THR A 334 -16.21 4.75 7.23
C THR A 334 -17.39 4.61 6.27
N TRP A 335 -17.84 3.39 6.02
CA TRP A 335 -19.01 3.13 5.18
C TRP A 335 -20.30 3.76 5.76
N LEU A 336 -20.53 3.59 7.09
CA LEU A 336 -21.72 4.13 7.75
C LEU A 336 -21.70 5.67 7.82
N THR A 337 -20.58 6.25 8.20
CA THR A 337 -20.46 7.69 8.47
C THR A 337 -20.17 8.50 7.21
N PHE A 338 -19.17 8.10 6.45
CA PHE A 338 -18.69 8.83 5.29
C PHE A 338 -19.47 8.49 4.02
N ALA A 339 -19.63 7.18 3.70
CA ALA A 339 -20.30 6.78 2.47
C ALA A 339 -21.82 6.91 2.55
N ARG A 340 -22.47 6.48 3.65
CA ARG A 340 -23.93 6.58 3.83
C ARG A 340 -24.39 7.92 4.35
N ARG A 341 -23.86 8.38 5.51
CA ARG A 341 -24.30 9.63 6.18
C ARG A 341 -23.67 10.88 5.58
N LYS A 342 -22.72 10.75 4.64
CA LYS A 342 -22.03 11.85 3.94
C LYS A 342 -21.40 12.88 4.89
N TRP A 343 -20.72 12.41 5.94
CA TRP A 343 -19.94 13.28 6.82
C TRP A 343 -18.87 14.04 6.02
N SER A 344 -18.45 15.20 6.52
CA SER A 344 -17.42 16.00 5.85
C SER A 344 -16.04 15.32 5.92
N TYR A 345 -15.20 15.57 4.94
CA TYR A 345 -13.80 15.10 4.94
C TYR A 345 -13.05 15.51 6.20
N GLN A 346 -13.29 16.74 6.67
CA GLN A 346 -12.69 17.25 7.88
C GLN A 346 -13.00 16.37 9.10
N ARG A 347 -14.28 16.06 9.32
CA ARG A 347 -14.68 15.21 10.46
C ARG A 347 -14.01 13.84 10.39
N MET A 348 -13.95 13.24 9.20
CA MET A 348 -13.32 11.94 9.00
C MET A 348 -11.82 12.00 9.28
N LEU A 349 -11.12 13.00 8.76
CA LEU A 349 -9.69 13.16 8.98
C LEU A 349 -9.36 13.47 10.44
N VAL A 350 -10.14 14.34 11.11
CA VAL A 350 -9.94 14.63 12.54
C VAL A 350 -10.12 13.37 13.38
N ILE A 351 -11.16 12.58 13.15
CA ILE A 351 -11.37 11.30 13.87
C ILE A 351 -10.20 10.35 13.61
N ALA A 352 -9.75 10.24 12.37
CA ALA A 352 -8.66 9.35 12.00
C ALA A 352 -7.33 9.76 12.66
N PHE A 353 -6.97 11.05 12.59
CA PHE A 353 -5.75 11.54 13.25
C PHE A 353 -5.85 11.51 14.78
N THR A 354 -7.06 11.67 15.35
CA THR A 354 -7.28 11.45 16.79
C THR A 354 -7.03 9.99 17.17
N ALA A 355 -7.47 9.02 16.35
CA ALA A 355 -7.15 7.62 16.58
C ALA A 355 -5.63 7.35 16.51
N ILE A 356 -4.93 7.93 15.51
CA ILE A 356 -3.47 7.82 15.41
C ILE A 356 -2.79 8.47 16.64
N ALA A 357 -3.27 9.63 17.08
CA ALA A 357 -2.74 10.30 18.28
C ALA A 357 -2.97 9.45 19.56
N LEU A 358 -4.12 8.78 19.68
CA LEU A 358 -4.39 7.84 20.78
C LEU A 358 -3.43 6.66 20.78
N TYR A 359 -3.11 6.11 19.60
CA TYR A 359 -2.09 5.07 19.45
C TYR A 359 -0.72 5.54 19.95
N LEU A 360 -0.27 6.72 19.52
CA LEU A 360 1.02 7.30 19.95
C LEU A 360 1.03 7.62 21.44
N ALA A 361 -0.05 8.20 21.96
CA ALA A 361 -0.19 8.51 23.39
C ALA A 361 -0.18 7.25 24.26
N TYR A 362 -0.85 6.18 23.79
CA TYR A 362 -0.86 4.92 24.53
C TYR A 362 0.55 4.37 24.71
N PHE A 363 1.35 4.28 23.64
CA PHE A 363 2.72 3.82 23.75
C PHE A 363 3.60 4.76 24.57
N TYR A 364 3.41 6.07 24.45
CA TYR A 364 4.14 7.04 25.27
C TYR A 364 3.97 6.80 26.79
N PHE A 365 2.75 6.46 27.23
CA PHE A 365 2.46 6.28 28.66
C PHE A 365 2.65 4.84 29.16
N VAL A 366 2.48 3.83 28.31
CA VAL A 366 2.32 2.42 28.71
C VAL A 366 3.54 1.55 28.41
N ILE A 367 4.47 2.01 27.55
CA ILE A 367 5.68 1.23 27.26
C ILE A 367 6.45 0.92 28.55
N ASP A 368 6.64 -0.38 28.80
CA ASP A 368 7.40 -0.91 29.93
C ASP A 368 8.04 -2.27 29.54
N TYR A 369 9.05 -2.71 30.31
CA TYR A 369 9.75 -3.99 30.08
C TYR A 369 8.88 -5.22 30.41
N ASN A 370 7.77 -5.08 31.07
CA ASN A 370 6.87 -6.18 31.47
C ASN A 370 5.44 -6.00 30.93
N LEU A 371 5.33 -5.57 29.66
CA LEU A 371 4.04 -5.31 29.04
C LEU A 371 3.37 -6.63 28.59
N PRO A 372 2.15 -6.98 29.07
CA PRO A 372 1.46 -8.18 28.61
C PRO A 372 0.99 -8.02 27.15
N LYS A 373 0.90 -9.13 26.41
CA LYS A 373 0.47 -9.15 24.99
C LYS A 373 -0.89 -8.51 24.77
N GLU A 374 -1.82 -8.68 25.71
CA GLU A 374 -3.19 -8.14 25.66
C GLU A 374 -3.19 -6.60 25.61
N ALA A 375 -2.22 -5.97 26.25
CA ALA A 375 -2.08 -4.52 26.25
C ALA A 375 -1.77 -3.98 24.85
N LEU A 376 -1.16 -4.79 23.97
CA LEU A 376 -0.87 -4.41 22.58
C LEU A 376 -2.12 -4.46 21.65
N TYR A 377 -3.21 -5.11 22.06
CA TYR A 377 -4.41 -5.22 21.24
C TYR A 377 -5.06 -3.87 20.98
N PHE A 378 -5.19 -3.03 22.01
CA PHE A 378 -5.81 -1.72 21.87
C PHE A 378 -5.07 -0.79 20.91
N PRO A 379 -3.76 -0.53 21.05
CA PRO A 379 -3.06 0.39 20.17
C PRO A 379 -3.02 -0.11 18.71
N ILE A 380 -2.85 -1.41 18.46
CA ILE A 380 -2.83 -1.99 17.12
C ILE A 380 -4.21 -1.85 16.45
N PHE A 381 -5.29 -2.09 17.19
CA PHE A 381 -6.65 -1.87 16.70
C PHE A 381 -6.88 -0.40 16.31
N VAL A 382 -6.56 0.54 17.20
CA VAL A 382 -6.81 1.97 17.01
C VAL A 382 -5.96 2.54 15.86
N ARG A 383 -4.71 2.09 15.75
CA ARG A 383 -3.81 2.44 14.64
C ARG A 383 -4.42 2.06 13.28
N THR A 384 -4.81 0.80 13.14
CA THR A 384 -5.36 0.27 11.89
C THR A 384 -6.69 0.91 11.55
N PHE A 385 -7.56 1.10 12.55
CA PHE A 385 -8.81 1.84 12.42
C PHE A 385 -8.59 3.26 11.88
N GLY A 386 -7.66 4.01 12.46
CA GLY A 386 -7.31 5.37 12.03
C GLY A 386 -6.78 5.40 10.58
N TYR A 387 -5.83 4.54 10.26
CA TYR A 387 -5.23 4.46 8.93
C TYR A 387 -6.27 4.22 7.82
N ILE A 388 -7.18 3.28 8.01
CA ILE A 388 -8.24 2.97 7.04
C ILE A 388 -9.13 4.18 6.76
N ILE A 389 -9.49 4.94 7.78
CA ILE A 389 -10.32 6.14 7.62
C ILE A 389 -9.58 7.20 6.79
N VAL A 390 -8.29 7.46 7.08
CA VAL A 390 -7.46 8.39 6.29
C VAL A 390 -7.41 7.93 4.85
N ALA A 391 -7.06 6.68 4.60
CA ALA A 391 -6.85 6.14 3.27
C ALA A 391 -8.10 6.22 2.38
N VAL A 392 -9.27 5.83 2.90
CA VAL A 392 -10.55 5.93 2.16
C VAL A 392 -10.95 7.39 1.94
N ALA A 393 -10.79 8.27 2.94
CA ALA A 393 -11.13 9.68 2.82
C ALA A 393 -10.26 10.38 1.78
N VAL A 394 -8.94 10.15 1.82
CA VAL A 394 -7.96 10.72 0.88
C VAL A 394 -8.24 10.24 -0.54
N LEU A 395 -8.37 8.93 -0.76
CA LEU A 395 -8.65 8.38 -2.08
C LEU A 395 -9.98 8.90 -2.65
N THR A 396 -11.01 9.01 -1.81
CA THR A 396 -12.29 9.58 -2.23
C THR A 396 -12.18 11.07 -2.56
N SER A 397 -11.29 11.82 -1.91
CA SER A 397 -11.10 13.25 -2.21
C SER A 397 -10.55 13.48 -3.62
N LEU A 398 -9.74 12.56 -4.14
CA LEU A 398 -9.22 12.62 -5.51
C LEU A 398 -10.31 12.50 -6.59
N THR A 399 -11.48 11.96 -6.25
CA THR A 399 -12.61 11.90 -7.20
C THR A 399 -13.14 13.28 -7.64
N ARG A 400 -12.65 14.36 -7.03
CA ARG A 400 -12.93 15.75 -7.46
C ARG A 400 -12.14 16.17 -8.68
N LEU A 401 -11.05 15.46 -8.98
CA LEU A 401 -10.27 15.69 -10.20
C LEU A 401 -11.08 15.27 -11.42
N SER A 402 -10.73 15.85 -12.58
CA SER A 402 -11.37 15.51 -13.84
C SER A 402 -11.13 14.03 -14.18
N PHE A 403 -12.21 13.29 -14.29
CA PHE A 403 -12.18 11.88 -14.66
C PHE A 403 -12.11 11.71 -16.19
N PRO A 404 -11.46 10.66 -16.71
CA PRO A 404 -10.73 9.61 -15.98
C PRO A 404 -9.24 9.90 -15.76
N PHE A 405 -8.64 10.76 -16.56
CA PHE A 405 -7.18 10.88 -16.64
C PHE A 405 -6.57 11.54 -15.40
N HIS A 406 -6.98 12.77 -15.06
CA HIS A 406 -6.42 13.47 -13.90
C HIS A 406 -6.68 12.72 -12.59
N PHE A 407 -7.85 12.07 -12.46
CA PHE A 407 -8.14 11.24 -11.31
C PHE A 407 -7.15 10.09 -11.17
N MET A 408 -6.89 9.34 -12.26
CA MET A 408 -5.96 8.20 -12.23
C MET A 408 -4.52 8.62 -11.99
N GLN A 409 -4.11 9.73 -12.57
CA GLN A 409 -2.80 10.31 -12.29
C GLN A 409 -2.67 10.76 -10.84
N GLY A 410 -3.72 11.35 -10.26
CA GLY A 410 -3.79 11.70 -8.85
C GLY A 410 -3.68 10.47 -7.94
N VAL A 411 -4.39 9.39 -8.27
CA VAL A 411 -4.31 8.12 -7.54
C VAL A 411 -2.92 7.49 -7.66
N MET A 412 -2.31 7.53 -8.86
CA MET A 412 -0.95 7.06 -9.07
C MET A 412 0.04 7.83 -8.20
N MET A 413 0.01 9.17 -8.26
CA MET A 413 0.89 10.01 -7.46
C MET A 413 0.73 9.75 -5.97
N GLN A 414 -0.50 9.67 -5.49
CA GLN A 414 -0.78 9.37 -4.09
C GLN A 414 -0.20 8.00 -3.70
N ASN A 415 -0.42 6.94 -4.47
CA ASN A 415 0.12 5.62 -4.14
C ASN A 415 1.64 5.57 -4.25
N LEU A 416 2.24 6.25 -5.24
CA LEU A 416 3.70 6.30 -5.38
C LEU A 416 4.34 7.00 -4.17
N PHE A 417 3.81 8.14 -3.77
CA PHE A 417 4.38 8.91 -2.64
C PHE A 417 4.00 8.33 -1.27
N SER A 418 2.79 7.81 -1.09
CA SER A 418 2.35 7.25 0.19
C SER A 418 2.78 5.78 0.33
N ALA A 419 2.17 4.87 -0.42
CA ALA A 419 2.37 3.44 -0.21
C ALA A 419 3.80 2.96 -0.49
N SER A 420 4.56 3.65 -1.36
CA SER A 420 5.91 3.21 -1.72
C SER A 420 7.02 4.01 -1.04
N LEU A 421 6.90 5.33 -0.94
CA LEU A 421 8.00 6.20 -0.49
C LEU A 421 7.82 6.70 0.95
N ALA A 422 6.65 7.18 1.33
CA ALA A 422 6.44 7.82 2.62
C ALA A 422 6.68 6.87 3.80
N GLY A 423 6.24 5.61 3.68
CA GLY A 423 6.50 4.59 4.68
C GLY A 423 8.00 4.39 4.91
N VAL A 424 8.78 4.25 3.82
CA VAL A 424 10.24 4.07 3.90
C VAL A 424 10.94 5.32 4.42
N ILE A 425 10.56 6.50 3.93
CA ILE A 425 11.13 7.77 4.42
C ILE A 425 10.84 7.93 5.92
N GLY A 426 9.59 7.66 6.34
CA GLY A 426 9.20 7.72 7.75
C GLY A 426 9.99 6.76 8.63
N THR A 427 10.10 5.49 8.21
CA THR A 427 10.90 4.49 8.95
C THR A 427 12.37 4.85 9.00
N THR A 428 12.95 5.37 7.91
CA THR A 428 14.35 5.83 7.88
C THR A 428 14.59 6.99 8.87
N ILE A 429 13.69 7.97 8.89
CA ILE A 429 13.77 9.10 9.84
C ILE A 429 13.69 8.60 11.28
N VAL A 430 12.73 7.72 11.58
CA VAL A 430 12.54 7.18 12.93
C VAL A 430 13.71 6.27 13.34
N ALA A 431 14.24 5.44 12.43
CA ALA A 431 15.41 4.60 12.70
C ALA A 431 16.66 5.44 13.01
N ARG A 432 16.87 6.52 12.25
CA ARG A 432 17.97 7.46 12.50
C ARG A 432 17.80 8.19 13.82
N ALA A 433 16.60 8.68 14.11
CA ALA A 433 16.29 9.30 15.40
C ALA A 433 16.52 8.31 16.55
N MET A 434 16.07 7.07 16.42
CA MET A 434 16.28 6.01 17.39
C MET A 434 17.77 5.79 17.68
N LYS A 435 18.61 5.66 16.65
CA LYS A 435 20.06 5.46 16.82
C LYS A 435 20.72 6.61 17.60
N VAL A 436 20.41 7.87 17.23
CA VAL A 436 20.98 9.06 17.87
C VAL A 436 20.50 9.22 19.31
N VAL A 437 19.19 9.09 19.53
CA VAL A 437 18.57 9.28 20.86
C VAL A 437 18.97 8.13 21.79
N MET A 438 19.01 6.88 21.30
CA MET A 438 19.43 5.72 22.09
C MET A 438 20.88 5.85 22.57
N THR A 439 21.78 6.31 21.70
CA THR A 439 23.19 6.53 22.08
C THR A 439 23.30 7.60 23.18
N ARG A 440 22.52 8.69 23.07
CA ARG A 440 22.46 9.74 24.10
C ARG A 440 21.88 9.23 25.42
N ASN A 441 20.77 8.50 25.37
CA ASN A 441 20.11 7.97 26.56
C ASN A 441 20.97 6.90 27.24
N ALA A 442 21.68 6.05 26.48
CA ALA A 442 22.63 5.09 27.03
C ALA A 442 23.81 5.80 27.74
N ALA A 443 24.33 6.90 27.16
CA ALA A 443 25.36 7.70 27.81
C ALA A 443 24.85 8.31 29.13
N TRP A 444 23.67 8.92 29.16
CA TRP A 444 23.11 9.49 30.40
C TRP A 444 22.84 8.45 31.47
N LEU A 445 22.32 7.27 31.10
CA LEU A 445 22.12 6.18 32.05
C LEU A 445 23.46 5.67 32.61
N SER A 446 24.51 5.58 31.78
CA SER A 446 25.83 5.15 32.23
C SER A 446 26.52 6.16 33.14
N GLU A 447 26.32 7.47 32.93
CA GLU A 447 26.82 8.54 33.82
C GLU A 447 26.17 8.46 35.20
N GLY A 448 24.89 8.05 35.29
CA GLY A 448 24.18 7.84 36.56
C GLY A 448 24.60 6.61 37.34
N MET A 449 25.37 5.70 36.73
CA MET A 449 25.85 4.48 37.37
C MET A 449 27.18 4.72 38.11
N ASP A 450 27.07 5.14 39.36
CA ASP A 450 28.23 5.32 40.22
C ASP A 450 28.84 3.97 40.62
N SER A 451 30.18 3.88 40.60
CA SER A 451 30.93 2.72 41.07
C SER A 451 30.77 2.42 42.57
N ILE A 452 30.01 3.26 43.26
CA ILE A 452 29.76 3.19 44.72
C ILE A 452 28.52 2.38 45.07
N SER A 453 27.58 2.16 44.12
CA SER A 453 26.38 1.38 44.43
C SER A 453 26.69 -0.13 44.52
N LEU A 454 26.37 -0.74 45.65
CA LEU A 454 26.56 -2.17 45.91
C LEU A 454 25.85 -3.08 44.89
N SER A 455 24.81 -2.62 44.22
CA SER A 455 24.11 -3.34 43.17
C SER A 455 24.92 -3.43 41.89
N THR A 456 25.61 -2.36 41.49
CA THR A 456 26.49 -2.32 40.30
C THR A 456 27.75 -3.17 40.48
N LEU A 457 28.29 -3.24 41.69
CA LEU A 457 29.48 -4.06 41.98
C LEU A 457 29.18 -5.57 41.99
N ARG A 458 27.94 -6.00 42.21
CA ARG A 458 27.57 -7.42 42.28
C ARG A 458 27.07 -8.02 40.98
N THR A 459 26.61 -7.19 40.03
CA THR A 459 26.13 -7.64 38.72
C THR A 459 27.29 -7.84 37.73
N PRO A 460 27.31 -8.96 36.97
CA PRO A 460 28.31 -9.12 35.89
C PRO A 460 28.17 -7.98 34.88
N PHE A 461 29.29 -7.46 34.40
CA PHE A 461 29.32 -6.30 33.47
C PHE A 461 28.38 -6.48 32.24
N MET A 462 28.34 -7.68 31.66
CA MET A 462 27.50 -7.98 30.51
C MET A 462 25.98 -7.91 30.81
N ALA A 463 25.56 -8.33 32.00
CA ALA A 463 24.18 -8.22 32.43
C ALA A 463 23.80 -6.74 32.67
N LEU A 464 24.67 -5.98 33.34
CA LEU A 464 24.49 -4.55 33.56
C LEU A 464 24.41 -3.78 32.22
N TYR A 465 25.31 -4.10 31.28
CA TYR A 465 25.27 -3.52 29.93
C TYR A 465 23.96 -3.83 29.21
N GLY A 466 23.46 -5.07 29.29
CA GLY A 466 22.19 -5.47 28.72
C GLY A 466 21.00 -4.68 29.29
N GLU A 467 20.96 -4.51 30.62
CA GLU A 467 19.93 -3.74 31.28
C GLU A 467 19.94 -2.25 30.86
N VAL A 468 21.12 -1.65 30.76
CA VAL A 468 21.29 -0.27 30.26
C VAL A 468 20.79 -0.13 28.84
N GLN A 469 21.09 -1.09 27.95
CA GLN A 469 20.61 -1.06 26.57
C GLN A 469 19.09 -1.16 26.48
N VAL A 470 18.47 -2.05 27.25
CA VAL A 470 17.01 -2.18 27.30
C VAL A 470 16.35 -0.91 27.83
N GLN A 471 16.86 -0.36 28.92
CA GLN A 471 16.36 0.90 29.50
C GLN A 471 16.52 2.08 28.52
N ALA A 472 17.69 2.21 27.89
CA ALA A 472 17.95 3.24 26.88
C ALA A 472 17.00 3.13 25.69
N LEU A 473 16.70 1.89 25.26
CA LEU A 473 15.75 1.63 24.19
C LEU A 473 14.33 2.06 24.57
N LEU A 474 13.84 1.69 25.76
CA LEU A 474 12.50 2.06 26.24
C LEU A 474 12.33 3.57 26.38
N GLU A 475 13.30 4.27 26.97
CA GLU A 475 13.29 5.73 27.08
C GLU A 475 13.32 6.41 25.70
N THR A 476 14.13 5.86 24.77
CA THR A 476 14.19 6.36 23.40
C THR A 476 12.84 6.21 22.68
N MET A 477 12.19 5.07 22.85
CA MET A 477 10.86 4.86 22.28
C MET A 477 9.86 5.88 22.82
N LYS A 478 9.78 6.06 24.16
CA LYS A 478 8.89 7.04 24.79
C LYS A 478 9.15 8.45 24.25
N GLU A 479 10.40 8.88 24.16
CA GLU A 479 10.75 10.21 23.69
C GLU A 479 10.30 10.45 22.23
N ILE A 480 10.54 9.49 21.34
CA ILE A 480 10.15 9.62 19.93
C ILE A 480 8.62 9.53 19.78
N TYR A 481 7.93 8.66 20.52
CA TYR A 481 6.46 8.66 20.55
C TYR A 481 5.90 10.01 21.03
N GLY A 482 6.53 10.64 22.02
CA GLY A 482 6.18 11.97 22.49
C GLY A 482 6.34 13.05 21.41
N TRP A 483 7.45 13.06 20.66
CA TRP A 483 7.63 14.01 19.55
C TRP A 483 6.57 13.81 18.45
N LEU A 484 6.30 12.56 18.07
CA LEU A 484 5.30 12.25 17.05
C LEU A 484 3.87 12.60 17.54
N LEU A 485 3.59 12.45 18.83
CA LEU A 485 2.30 12.86 19.40
C LEU A 485 2.08 14.38 19.24
N TRP A 486 3.10 15.21 19.44
CA TRP A 486 3.00 16.65 19.19
C TRP A 486 2.74 16.96 17.72
N VAL A 487 3.39 16.23 16.81
CA VAL A 487 3.13 16.35 15.35
C VAL A 487 1.69 15.94 15.02
N ALA A 488 1.17 14.87 15.63
CA ALA A 488 -0.21 14.44 15.45
C ALA A 488 -1.22 15.48 15.94
N ILE A 489 -0.99 16.08 17.11
CA ILE A 489 -1.83 17.16 17.66
C ILE A 489 -1.82 18.37 16.73
N ALA A 490 -0.64 18.79 16.25
CA ALA A 490 -0.51 19.89 15.29
C ALA A 490 -1.28 19.59 13.98
N ALA A 491 -1.20 18.36 13.48
CA ALA A 491 -1.95 17.92 12.29
C ALA A 491 -3.47 17.97 12.52
N ILE A 492 -3.96 17.55 13.70
CA ILE A 492 -5.38 17.63 14.06
C ILE A 492 -5.86 19.08 14.06
N ILE A 493 -5.10 19.99 14.67
CA ILE A 493 -5.42 21.42 14.71
C ILE A 493 -5.43 22.00 13.29
N ALA A 494 -4.40 21.74 12.48
CA ALA A 494 -4.30 22.23 11.11
C ALA A 494 -5.45 21.75 10.22
N LEU A 495 -5.82 20.47 10.33
CA LEU A 495 -6.95 19.89 9.61
C LEU A 495 -8.28 20.47 10.12
N GLY A 496 -8.40 20.70 11.42
CA GLY A 496 -9.58 21.33 12.03
C GLY A 496 -9.86 22.73 11.48
N VAL A 497 -8.83 23.53 11.29
CA VAL A 497 -8.95 24.91 10.78
C VAL A 497 -9.18 24.94 9.25
N ARG A 498 -8.48 24.12 8.47
CA ARG A 498 -8.41 24.23 7.00
C ARG A 498 -9.59 23.61 6.26
N TYR A 499 -10.23 22.57 6.80
CA TYR A 499 -11.21 21.74 6.07
C TYR A 499 -12.68 21.99 6.47
N SER A 500 -13.05 23.16 6.92
CA SER A 500 -14.42 23.42 7.36
C SER A 500 -15.47 23.19 6.24
N GLY A 501 -16.30 22.18 6.43
CA GLY A 501 -17.56 22.04 5.69
C GLY A 501 -17.57 21.31 4.35
N ILE A 502 -16.42 20.82 3.82
CA ILE A 502 -16.40 20.13 2.53
C ILE A 502 -16.92 18.69 2.68
N ARG A 503 -17.98 18.35 1.95
CA ARG A 503 -18.63 17.03 1.95
C ARG A 503 -18.30 16.24 0.68
N PRO A 504 -18.27 14.90 0.71
CA PRO A 504 -18.12 14.09 -0.48
C PRO A 504 -19.34 14.34 -1.40
N ARG A 505 -19.07 14.71 -2.65
CA ARG A 505 -20.14 14.83 -3.66
C ARG A 505 -20.56 13.44 -4.10
N HIS A 506 -21.85 13.26 -4.42
CA HIS A 506 -22.29 12.12 -5.20
C HIS A 506 -21.68 12.26 -6.60
N VAL A 507 -20.56 11.58 -6.83
CA VAL A 507 -19.94 11.59 -8.15
C VAL A 507 -20.69 10.58 -9.02
N ILE A 508 -21.83 11.00 -9.54
CA ILE A 508 -22.44 10.36 -10.70
C ILE A 508 -21.56 10.79 -11.88
N HIS A 509 -20.59 9.95 -12.27
CA HIS A 509 -19.68 10.31 -13.35
C HIS A 509 -20.43 10.51 -14.66
N PRO A 510 -20.37 11.70 -15.25
CA PRO A 510 -20.93 11.97 -16.57
C PRO A 510 -20.21 11.21 -17.69
N THR A 511 -19.04 10.62 -17.40
CA THR A 511 -18.15 9.98 -18.39
C THR A 511 -18.76 8.77 -19.07
N PHE A 512 -19.61 8.01 -18.39
CA PHE A 512 -20.37 6.96 -19.08
C PHE A 512 -21.44 7.53 -20.02
N ARG A 513 -21.92 8.76 -19.81
CA ARG A 513 -22.73 9.47 -20.80
C ARG A 513 -21.91 9.89 -22.01
N VAL A 514 -20.66 10.29 -21.83
CA VAL A 514 -19.77 10.66 -22.95
C VAL A 514 -19.34 9.40 -23.70
N ILE A 515 -18.96 8.33 -23.01
CA ILE A 515 -18.63 7.04 -23.64
C ILE A 515 -19.88 6.42 -24.27
N SER A 516 -21.06 6.46 -23.65
CA SER A 516 -22.30 5.98 -24.25
C SER A 516 -22.78 6.88 -25.40
N LYS A 517 -22.52 8.19 -25.38
CA LYS A 517 -22.72 9.07 -26.54
C LYS A 517 -21.71 8.80 -27.65
N ALA A 518 -20.43 8.62 -27.34
CA ALA A 518 -19.41 8.29 -28.31
C ALA A 518 -19.66 6.90 -28.94
N VAL A 519 -20.07 5.90 -28.14
CA VAL A 519 -20.47 4.58 -28.62
C VAL A 519 -21.76 4.67 -29.44
N ARG A 520 -22.78 5.47 -29.05
CA ARG A 520 -23.98 5.68 -29.88
C ARG A 520 -23.65 6.42 -31.17
N VAL A 521 -22.77 7.38 -31.16
CA VAL A 521 -22.33 8.10 -32.36
C VAL A 521 -21.52 7.22 -33.29
N SER A 522 -20.69 6.30 -32.78
CA SER A 522 -19.97 5.34 -33.62
C SER A 522 -20.81 4.16 -34.13
N ILE A 523 -21.86 3.77 -33.42
CA ILE A 523 -22.78 2.69 -33.84
C ILE A 523 -23.85 3.20 -34.83
N SER A 524 -24.25 4.48 -34.75
CA SER A 524 -25.27 5.06 -35.61
C SER A 524 -24.97 4.98 -37.13
N PRO A 525 -23.74 5.15 -37.62
CA PRO A 525 -23.46 4.97 -39.05
C PRO A 525 -23.47 3.49 -39.47
N VAL A 526 -23.06 2.58 -38.60
CA VAL A 526 -23.07 1.13 -38.88
C VAL A 526 -24.49 0.59 -38.94
N GLN A 527 -25.38 1.01 -38.03
CA GLN A 527 -26.79 0.63 -38.08
C GLN A 527 -27.54 1.24 -39.28
N ARG A 528 -27.15 2.42 -39.76
CA ARG A 528 -27.70 3.00 -41.01
C ARG A 528 -27.22 2.25 -42.25
N LEU A 529 -26.01 1.72 -42.26
CA LEU A 529 -25.48 0.87 -43.34
C LEU A 529 -26.17 -0.49 -43.38
N ILE A 530 -26.45 -1.09 -42.22
CA ILE A 530 -27.16 -2.40 -42.14
C ILE A 530 -28.64 -2.23 -42.57
N ARG A 531 -29.32 -1.11 -42.20
CA ARG A 531 -30.69 -0.84 -42.64
C ARG A 531 -30.81 -0.44 -44.12
N ARG A 532 -29.74 -0.07 -44.80
CA ARG A 532 -29.73 0.19 -46.25
C ARG A 532 -29.44 -1.04 -47.10
N ARG A 533 -29.07 -2.17 -46.48
CA ARG A 533 -28.82 -3.45 -47.16
C ARG A 533 -29.81 -4.55 -46.78
N ALA A 534 -30.80 -4.26 -45.94
CA ALA A 534 -32.00 -5.02 -45.71
C ALA A 534 -33.23 -4.22 -46.29
#